data_3a0bdb6cbb33b1602d416a264933d285
#
_entry.id   3a0bdb6cbb33b1602d416a264933d285
#
_cell.length_a   1.000
_cell.length_b   1.000
_cell.length_c   1.000
_cell.angle_alpha   90.00
_cell.angle_beta   90.00
_cell.angle_gamma   90.00
#
_symmetry.space_group_name_H-M   'P 1'
#
loop_
_entity.id
_entity.type
_entity.pdbx_description
1 polymer ?
#
loop_
_entity_poly.entity_id
_entity_poly.type
_entity_poly.pdbx_seq_one_letter_code
_entity_poly.pdbx_strand_id
1 'polypeptide(L)'
;MSLMSSLRTANSALQAFSTALGVESTNVSNSATPGFAALRATIQPIGNGGISSGTDAVTITSSGNARSDAMVQAASSQAGWSSTQVSQLTPLNATFDITGNSGILAAFQQFSSAYANVAANPSSQPLQSLALQAANSVATAFNTAASTLGAAQAQANAQVSNTVSQINNLASQIQQLNLGVNAP
;
A
#
# COMPACT_ATOMS: atom_id res chain seq x y z
N MET A 1 45.98 -4.24 -41.14
CA MET A 1 45.10 -5.04 -40.21
C MET A 1 44.87 -6.42 -40.83
N SER A 2 44.98 -7.51 -40.08
CA SER A 2 44.72 -8.84 -40.63
C SER A 2 43.24 -9.08 -40.76
N LEU A 3 42.80 -9.87 -41.73
CA LEU A 3 41.41 -10.26 -41.95
C LEU A 3 40.78 -10.82 -40.69
N MET A 4 41.56 -11.56 -39.88
CA MET A 4 41.12 -12.12 -38.60
C MET A 4 40.80 -11.05 -37.52
N SER A 5 41.53 -9.93 -37.48
CA SER A 5 41.23 -8.83 -36.57
C SER A 5 39.95 -8.11 -36.96
N SER A 6 39.73 -7.90 -38.26
CA SER A 6 38.46 -7.32 -38.76
C SER A 6 37.26 -8.21 -38.49
N LEU A 7 37.42 -9.54 -38.62
CA LEU A 7 36.35 -10.50 -38.30
C LEU A 7 36.00 -10.51 -36.78
N ARG A 8 37.02 -10.45 -35.94
CA ARG A 8 36.80 -10.36 -34.47
C ARG A 8 36.10 -9.09 -34.10
N THR A 9 36.48 -7.94 -34.65
CA THR A 9 35.83 -6.66 -34.42
C THR A 9 34.37 -6.70 -34.89
N ALA A 10 34.10 -7.26 -36.07
CA ALA A 10 32.72 -7.42 -36.56
C ALA A 10 31.87 -8.32 -35.65
N ASN A 11 32.44 -9.44 -35.17
CA ASN A 11 31.76 -10.35 -34.28
C ASN A 11 31.46 -9.71 -32.91
N SER A 12 32.40 -8.99 -32.32
CA SER A 12 32.15 -8.30 -31.07
C SER A 12 31.09 -7.18 -31.21
N ALA A 13 31.09 -6.44 -32.34
CA ALA A 13 30.08 -5.45 -32.64
C ALA A 13 28.68 -6.08 -32.75
N LEU A 14 28.56 -7.23 -33.43
CA LEU A 14 27.30 -7.96 -33.53
C LEU A 14 26.78 -8.43 -32.15
N GLN A 15 27.66 -8.90 -31.29
CA GLN A 15 27.29 -9.30 -29.93
C GLN A 15 26.82 -8.08 -29.11
N ALA A 16 27.48 -6.93 -29.23
CA ALA A 16 27.10 -5.70 -28.55
C ALA A 16 25.71 -5.22 -29.03
N PHE A 17 25.45 -5.24 -30.34
CA PHE A 17 24.14 -4.91 -30.90
C PHE A 17 23.06 -5.91 -30.49
N SER A 18 23.37 -7.20 -30.45
CA SER A 18 22.43 -8.22 -29.96
C SER A 18 22.04 -7.97 -28.51
N THR A 19 23.02 -7.60 -27.66
CA THR A 19 22.75 -7.23 -26.26
C THR A 19 21.90 -5.97 -26.18
N ALA A 20 22.18 -4.94 -26.97
CA ALA A 20 21.38 -3.72 -27.00
C ALA A 20 19.94 -3.99 -27.47
N LEU A 21 19.73 -4.82 -28.47
CA LEU A 21 18.40 -5.26 -28.91
C LEU A 21 17.67 -6.05 -27.82
N GLY A 22 18.36 -6.89 -27.07
CA GLY A 22 17.81 -7.59 -25.91
C GLY A 22 17.31 -6.63 -24.83
N VAL A 23 18.05 -5.54 -24.57
CA VAL A 23 17.65 -4.47 -23.65
C VAL A 23 16.40 -3.76 -24.14
N GLU A 24 16.33 -3.39 -25.42
CA GLU A 24 15.13 -2.75 -25.99
C GLU A 24 13.93 -3.69 -25.99
N SER A 25 14.12 -4.97 -26.29
CA SER A 25 13.06 -5.99 -26.16
C SER A 25 12.53 -6.09 -24.74
N THR A 26 13.43 -6.04 -23.73
CA THR A 26 13.06 -6.02 -22.32
C THR A 26 12.27 -4.77 -21.96
N ASN A 27 12.69 -3.60 -22.47
CA ASN A 27 11.97 -2.34 -22.27
C ASN A 27 10.55 -2.38 -22.83
N VAL A 28 10.40 -2.88 -24.06
CA VAL A 28 9.10 -3.00 -24.73
C VAL A 28 8.20 -3.99 -23.99
N SER A 29 8.73 -5.16 -23.61
CA SER A 29 7.97 -6.20 -22.91
C SER A 29 7.48 -5.73 -21.54
N ASN A 30 8.23 -4.87 -20.86
CA ASN A 30 7.91 -4.37 -19.53
C ASN A 30 7.37 -2.94 -19.53
N SER A 31 7.09 -2.35 -20.69
CA SER A 31 6.63 -0.96 -20.78
C SER A 31 5.34 -0.66 -20.00
N ALA A 32 4.50 -1.67 -19.81
CA ALA A 32 3.27 -1.59 -19.01
C ALA A 32 3.41 -2.19 -17.60
N THR A 33 4.60 -2.63 -17.21
CA THR A 33 4.84 -3.22 -15.88
C THR A 33 4.99 -2.11 -14.84
N PRO A 34 4.12 -2.01 -13.82
CA PRO A 34 4.26 -0.99 -12.79
C PRO A 34 5.59 -1.11 -12.05
N GLY A 35 6.30 0.01 -11.91
CA GLY A 35 7.61 0.06 -11.22
C GLY A 35 8.81 -0.37 -12.09
N PHE A 36 8.59 -0.75 -13.34
CA PHE A 36 9.71 -1.03 -14.24
C PHE A 36 10.42 0.26 -14.65
N ALA A 37 11.74 0.29 -14.47
CA ALA A 37 12.59 1.36 -14.96
C ALA A 37 13.28 0.93 -16.25
N ALA A 38 13.09 1.69 -17.32
CA ALA A 38 13.71 1.38 -18.61
C ALA A 38 15.21 1.26 -18.49
N LEU A 39 15.78 0.29 -19.19
CA LEU A 39 17.21 0.04 -19.26
C LEU A 39 17.80 0.76 -20.48
N ARG A 40 19.02 1.24 -20.34
CA ARG A 40 19.79 1.83 -21.44
C ARG A 40 21.06 1.03 -21.64
N ALA A 41 21.27 0.51 -22.83
CA ALA A 41 22.52 -0.07 -23.26
C ALA A 41 23.40 1.02 -23.87
N THR A 42 24.61 1.19 -23.37
CA THR A 42 25.63 2.08 -23.94
C THR A 42 26.80 1.23 -24.44
N ILE A 43 27.06 1.30 -25.75
CA ILE A 43 28.14 0.57 -26.39
C ILE A 43 29.36 1.50 -26.42
N GLN A 44 30.49 1.08 -25.85
CA GLN A 44 31.74 1.85 -25.85
C GLN A 44 32.83 1.08 -26.59
N PRO A 45 33.59 1.74 -27.43
CA PRO A 45 34.74 1.11 -28.09
C PRO A 45 35.84 0.78 -27.07
N ILE A 46 36.42 -0.41 -27.14
CA ILE A 46 37.59 -0.78 -26.38
C ILE A 46 38.83 -0.36 -27.20
N GLY A 47 39.50 0.68 -26.78
CA GLY A 47 40.73 1.13 -27.44
C GLY A 47 41.46 2.19 -26.62
N ASN A 48 42.79 2.08 -26.56
CA ASN A 48 43.67 3.08 -25.99
C ASN A 48 44.37 3.84 -27.16
N GLY A 49 44.14 5.15 -27.26
CA GLY A 49 44.94 6.03 -28.13
C GLY A 49 44.64 5.96 -29.63
N GLY A 50 43.36 5.92 -30.04
CA GLY A 50 42.98 6.20 -31.46
C GLY A 50 42.92 5.02 -32.40
N ILE A 51 43.23 3.80 -31.96
CA ILE A 51 43.01 2.57 -32.73
C ILE A 51 42.05 1.71 -31.94
N SER A 52 40.79 1.66 -32.37
CA SER A 52 39.81 0.76 -31.76
C SER A 52 40.21 -0.69 -32.06
N SER A 53 40.50 -1.46 -31.01
CA SER A 53 40.88 -2.87 -31.11
C SER A 53 39.69 -3.81 -31.10
N GLY A 54 38.48 -3.29 -31.24
CA GLY A 54 37.19 -3.97 -31.16
C GLY A 54 36.16 -3.12 -30.41
N THR A 55 34.95 -3.42 -30.50
CA THR A 55 33.88 -3.11 -29.55
C THR A 55 33.82 -4.30 -28.57
N ASP A 56 33.72 -4.47 -27.14
CA ASP A 56 32.95 -3.51 -26.64
C ASP A 56 32.43 -3.82 -25.28
N ALA A 57 32.67 -2.94 -24.43
CA ALA A 57 31.94 -2.98 -23.16
C ALA A 57 30.53 -2.46 -23.41
N VAL A 58 29.50 -3.33 -23.32
CA VAL A 58 28.13 -2.91 -23.24
C VAL A 58 27.82 -2.63 -21.78
N THR A 59 27.63 -1.36 -21.45
CA THR A 59 27.19 -0.96 -20.10
C THR A 59 25.68 -0.82 -20.10
N ILE A 60 24.99 -1.56 -19.25
CA ILE A 60 23.55 -1.47 -19.07
C ILE A 60 23.29 -0.64 -17.82
N THR A 61 22.60 0.47 -17.96
CA THR A 61 22.19 1.35 -16.86
C THR A 61 20.68 1.43 -16.79
N SER A 62 20.14 1.45 -15.57
CA SER A 62 18.71 1.72 -15.36
C SER A 62 18.47 3.22 -15.42
N SER A 63 17.38 3.63 -16.10
CA SER A 63 16.91 5.02 -16.08
C SER A 63 16.12 5.34 -14.81
N GLY A 64 15.92 4.38 -13.90
CA GLY A 64 15.24 4.58 -12.62
C GLY A 64 15.96 5.64 -11.80
N ASN A 65 15.18 6.51 -11.19
CA ASN A 65 15.67 7.51 -10.26
C ASN A 65 15.29 7.08 -8.84
N ALA A 66 16.27 6.62 -8.07
CA ALA A 66 16.09 6.16 -6.70
C ALA A 66 15.34 7.18 -5.82
N ARG A 67 15.47 8.47 -6.10
CA ARG A 67 14.73 9.52 -5.40
C ARG A 67 13.24 9.52 -5.79
N SER A 68 12.92 9.37 -7.06
CA SER A 68 11.55 9.26 -7.54
C SER A 68 10.87 8.00 -7.00
N ASP A 69 11.59 6.89 -7.00
CA ASP A 69 11.09 5.61 -6.46
C ASP A 69 10.81 5.72 -4.97
N ALA A 70 11.70 6.36 -4.20
CA ALA A 70 11.48 6.64 -2.77
C ALA A 70 10.26 7.54 -2.53
N MET A 71 10.04 8.56 -3.39
CA MET A 71 8.86 9.43 -3.29
C MET A 71 7.57 8.69 -3.60
N VAL A 72 7.54 7.85 -4.62
CA VAL A 72 6.38 6.99 -4.95
C VAL A 72 6.09 6.03 -3.82
N GLN A 73 7.11 5.40 -3.24
CA GLN A 73 6.97 4.49 -2.12
C GLN A 73 6.43 5.21 -0.87
N ALA A 74 6.94 6.40 -0.56
CA ALA A 74 6.45 7.22 0.54
C ALA A 74 4.99 7.65 0.33
N ALA A 75 4.62 8.09 -0.88
CA ALA A 75 3.25 8.46 -1.22
C ALA A 75 2.29 7.26 -1.14
N SER A 76 2.71 6.09 -1.63
CA SER A 76 1.93 4.84 -1.54
C SER A 76 1.73 4.40 -0.09
N SER A 77 2.78 4.51 0.73
CA SER A 77 2.71 4.22 2.17
C SER A 77 1.74 5.17 2.89
N GLN A 78 1.81 6.47 2.59
CA GLN A 78 0.90 7.47 3.16
C GLN A 78 -0.55 7.23 2.73
N ALA A 79 -0.79 6.90 1.46
CA ALA A 79 -2.12 6.58 0.95
C ALA A 79 -2.68 5.32 1.62
N GLY A 80 -1.86 4.27 1.77
CA GLY A 80 -2.22 3.05 2.47
C GLY A 80 -2.57 3.30 3.94
N TRP A 81 -1.77 4.10 4.64
CA TRP A 81 -2.05 4.50 6.03
C TRP A 81 -3.38 5.25 6.14
N SER A 82 -3.62 6.25 5.29
CA SER A 82 -4.87 7.02 5.30
C SER A 82 -6.09 6.15 4.99
N SER A 83 -5.98 5.26 4.02
CA SER A 83 -7.06 4.31 3.66
C SER A 83 -7.38 3.35 4.82
N THR A 84 -6.36 2.82 5.49
CA THR A 84 -6.53 1.97 6.66
C THR A 84 -7.20 2.73 7.80
N GLN A 85 -6.78 3.97 8.06
CA GLN A 85 -7.37 4.81 9.10
C GLN A 85 -8.86 5.07 8.84
N VAL A 86 -9.22 5.43 7.60
CA VAL A 86 -10.64 5.63 7.20
C VAL A 86 -11.42 4.33 7.39
N SER A 87 -10.90 3.20 6.92
CA SER A 87 -11.56 1.90 7.04
C SER A 87 -11.80 1.49 8.50
N GLN A 88 -10.84 1.75 9.39
CA GLN A 88 -10.96 1.42 10.81
C GLN A 88 -11.90 2.37 11.58
N LEU A 89 -11.98 3.64 11.17
CA LEU A 89 -12.80 4.64 11.86
C LEU A 89 -14.25 4.69 11.35
N THR A 90 -14.52 4.24 10.13
CA THR A 90 -15.87 4.27 9.53
C THR A 90 -16.93 3.55 10.40
N PRO A 91 -16.69 2.34 10.95
CA PRO A 91 -17.67 1.67 11.80
C PRO A 91 -17.96 2.43 13.11
N LEU A 92 -16.99 3.20 13.60
CA LEU A 92 -17.13 3.97 14.83
C LEU A 92 -17.97 5.23 14.61
N ASN A 93 -17.93 5.79 13.41
CA ASN A 93 -18.63 7.04 13.11
C ASN A 93 -20.14 6.95 13.33
N ALA A 94 -20.78 5.83 12.94
CA ALA A 94 -22.21 5.62 13.17
C ALA A 94 -22.56 5.48 14.67
N THR A 95 -21.64 4.95 15.46
CA THR A 95 -21.81 4.75 16.92
C THR A 95 -21.67 6.05 17.69
N PHE A 96 -20.72 6.90 17.27
CA PHE A 96 -20.39 8.20 17.90
C PHE A 96 -20.86 9.37 17.04
N ASP A 97 -21.95 9.22 16.31
CA ASP A 97 -22.51 10.27 15.45
C ASP A 97 -22.90 11.51 16.29
N ILE A 98 -22.12 12.57 16.11
CA ILE A 98 -22.33 13.85 16.78
C ILE A 98 -23.48 14.67 16.17
N THR A 99 -24.02 14.26 15.03
CA THR A 99 -25.16 14.94 14.39
C THR A 99 -26.49 14.58 15.07
N GLY A 100 -26.51 13.52 15.88
CA GLY A 100 -27.67 13.09 16.63
C GLY A 100 -28.70 12.29 15.80
N ASN A 101 -28.33 11.84 14.59
CA ASN A 101 -29.20 11.00 13.77
C ASN A 101 -29.12 9.51 14.15
N SER A 102 -28.05 9.11 14.83
CA SER A 102 -27.82 7.71 15.23
C SER A 102 -26.97 7.61 16.50
N GLY A 103 -26.75 6.39 16.97
CA GLY A 103 -25.84 6.11 18.07
C GLY A 103 -26.33 6.60 19.44
N ILE A 104 -25.36 6.86 20.30
CA ILE A 104 -25.58 7.24 21.70
C ILE A 104 -26.35 8.57 21.82
N LEU A 105 -25.97 9.56 20.99
CA LEU A 105 -26.57 10.90 21.07
C LEU A 105 -28.06 10.87 20.70
N ALA A 106 -28.44 10.14 19.64
CA ALA A 106 -29.82 9.96 19.25
C ALA A 106 -30.67 9.29 20.36
N ALA A 107 -30.12 8.22 20.95
CA ALA A 107 -30.79 7.52 22.06
C ALA A 107 -30.97 8.42 23.27
N PHE A 108 -29.97 9.25 23.60
CA PHE A 108 -30.03 10.19 24.69
C PHE A 108 -31.07 11.31 24.46
N GLN A 109 -31.14 11.83 23.22
CA GLN A 109 -32.12 12.86 22.84
C GLN A 109 -33.56 12.29 22.94
N GLN A 110 -33.78 11.05 22.50
CA GLN A 110 -35.07 10.36 22.66
C GLN A 110 -35.44 10.17 24.13
N PHE A 111 -34.48 9.75 24.94
CA PHE A 111 -34.69 9.63 26.39
C PHE A 111 -35.05 10.97 27.04
N SER A 112 -34.29 12.02 26.73
CA SER A 112 -34.58 13.36 27.27
C SER A 112 -35.96 13.86 26.89
N SER A 113 -36.38 13.64 25.63
CA SER A 113 -37.72 14.00 25.16
C SER A 113 -38.81 13.19 25.84
N ALA A 114 -38.64 11.89 26.00
CA ALA A 114 -39.57 11.01 26.68
C ALA A 114 -39.72 11.39 28.17
N TYR A 115 -38.61 11.72 28.82
CA TYR A 115 -38.61 12.16 30.22
C TYR A 115 -39.30 13.52 30.38
N ALA A 116 -39.11 14.46 29.46
CA ALA A 116 -39.84 15.74 29.48
C ALA A 116 -41.35 15.55 29.36
N ASN A 117 -41.81 14.60 28.53
CA ASN A 117 -43.21 14.23 28.39
C ASN A 117 -43.80 13.63 29.70
N VAL A 118 -43.03 12.79 30.41
CA VAL A 118 -43.44 12.27 31.73
C VAL A 118 -43.51 13.40 32.77
N ALA A 119 -42.55 14.33 32.75
CA ALA A 119 -42.54 15.47 33.65
C ALA A 119 -43.79 16.38 33.48
N ALA A 120 -44.27 16.52 32.23
CA ALA A 120 -45.49 17.25 31.93
C ALA A 120 -46.78 16.52 32.36
N ASN A 121 -46.79 15.17 32.33
CA ASN A 121 -47.95 14.33 32.68
C ASN A 121 -47.50 13.11 33.51
N PRO A 122 -47.14 13.30 34.78
CA PRO A 122 -46.49 12.25 35.58
C PRO A 122 -47.38 11.05 35.91
N SER A 123 -48.69 11.17 35.84
CA SER A 123 -49.64 10.08 36.06
C SER A 123 -49.93 9.22 34.81
N SER A 124 -49.41 9.58 33.67
CA SER A 124 -49.63 8.85 32.41
C SER A 124 -48.76 7.60 32.35
N GLN A 125 -49.36 6.42 32.56
CA GLN A 125 -48.67 5.13 32.43
C GLN A 125 -48.04 4.90 31.03
N PRO A 126 -48.69 5.27 29.92
CA PRO A 126 -48.04 5.15 28.59
C PRO A 126 -46.78 5.97 28.47
N LEU A 127 -46.74 7.21 28.99
CA LEU A 127 -45.53 8.06 28.93
C LEU A 127 -44.41 7.52 29.82
N GLN A 128 -44.75 6.97 31.00
CA GLN A 128 -43.76 6.30 31.88
C GLN A 128 -43.15 5.08 31.16
N SER A 129 -43.99 4.27 30.47
CA SER A 129 -43.48 3.13 29.70
C SER A 129 -42.59 3.55 28.54
N LEU A 130 -42.91 4.64 27.85
CA LEU A 130 -42.05 5.19 26.78
C LEU A 130 -40.69 5.72 27.32
N ALA A 131 -40.69 6.35 28.49
CA ALA A 131 -39.45 6.80 29.11
C ALA A 131 -38.57 5.62 29.55
N LEU A 132 -39.15 4.56 30.10
CA LEU A 132 -38.41 3.33 30.40
C LEU A 132 -37.83 2.67 29.15
N GLN A 133 -38.61 2.62 28.06
CA GLN A 133 -38.14 2.11 26.79
C GLN A 133 -37.00 2.94 26.22
N ALA A 134 -37.10 4.27 26.28
CA ALA A 134 -36.03 5.17 25.87
C ALA A 134 -34.77 5.02 26.72
N ALA A 135 -34.90 4.81 28.04
CA ALA A 135 -33.78 4.51 28.93
C ALA A 135 -33.07 3.19 28.53
N ASN A 136 -33.87 2.15 28.23
CA ASN A 136 -33.31 0.89 27.73
C ASN A 136 -32.59 1.07 26.38
N SER A 137 -33.11 1.95 25.52
CA SER A 137 -32.44 2.28 24.24
C SER A 137 -31.08 2.95 24.47
N VAL A 138 -30.96 3.82 25.46
CA VAL A 138 -29.66 4.40 25.86
C VAL A 138 -28.70 3.32 26.33
N ALA A 139 -29.12 2.43 27.22
CA ALA A 139 -28.28 1.33 27.68
C ALA A 139 -27.81 0.42 26.51
N THR A 140 -28.74 0.12 25.61
CA THR A 140 -28.42 -0.65 24.39
C THR A 140 -27.42 0.08 23.49
N ALA A 141 -27.56 1.39 23.31
CA ALA A 141 -26.64 2.19 22.53
C ALA A 141 -25.20 2.17 23.12
N PHE A 142 -25.07 2.26 24.44
CA PHE A 142 -23.78 2.12 25.10
C PHE A 142 -23.17 0.71 24.97
N ASN A 143 -23.98 -0.33 25.13
CA ASN A 143 -23.53 -1.72 24.94
C ASN A 143 -23.05 -1.96 23.49
N THR A 144 -23.81 -1.44 22.52
CA THR A 144 -23.42 -1.50 21.10
C THR A 144 -22.11 -0.76 20.85
N ALA A 145 -21.94 0.43 21.42
CA ALA A 145 -20.71 1.22 21.31
C ALA A 145 -19.50 0.47 21.88
N ALA A 146 -19.66 -0.11 23.07
CA ALA A 146 -18.60 -0.90 23.71
C ALA A 146 -18.22 -2.13 22.85
N SER A 147 -19.22 -2.84 22.33
CA SER A 147 -19.01 -4.00 21.44
C SER A 147 -18.31 -3.58 20.13
N THR A 148 -18.77 -2.49 19.51
CA THR A 148 -18.16 -1.98 18.27
C THR A 148 -16.70 -1.56 18.49
N LEU A 149 -16.42 -0.90 19.60
CA LEU A 149 -15.06 -0.50 19.96
C LEU A 149 -14.16 -1.73 20.20
N GLY A 150 -14.67 -2.72 20.93
CA GLY A 150 -13.95 -3.98 21.16
C GLY A 150 -13.65 -4.73 19.87
N ALA A 151 -14.63 -4.79 18.97
CA ALA A 151 -14.44 -5.39 17.65
C ALA A 151 -13.42 -4.64 16.80
N ALA A 152 -13.46 -3.30 16.79
CA ALA A 152 -12.47 -2.47 16.07
C ALA A 152 -11.05 -2.67 16.62
N GLN A 153 -10.90 -2.75 17.95
CA GLN A 153 -9.62 -3.04 18.59
C GLN A 153 -9.08 -4.43 18.20
N ALA A 154 -9.94 -5.46 18.24
CA ALA A 154 -9.56 -6.81 17.85
C ALA A 154 -9.13 -6.88 16.38
N GLN A 155 -9.88 -6.21 15.50
CA GLN A 155 -9.57 -6.12 14.06
C GLN A 155 -8.24 -5.40 13.81
N ALA A 156 -7.98 -4.28 14.50
CA ALA A 156 -6.71 -3.56 14.40
C ALA A 156 -5.52 -4.44 14.84
N ASN A 157 -5.66 -5.15 15.96
CA ASN A 157 -4.63 -6.07 16.43
C ASN A 157 -4.37 -7.22 15.45
N ALA A 158 -5.43 -7.81 14.88
CA ALA A 158 -5.31 -8.86 13.86
C ALA A 158 -4.61 -8.32 12.59
N GLN A 159 -4.92 -7.11 12.17
CA GLN A 159 -4.29 -6.48 11.01
C GLN A 159 -2.80 -6.22 11.23
N VAL A 160 -2.40 -5.73 12.43
CA VAL A 160 -0.99 -5.59 12.80
C VAL A 160 -0.27 -6.93 12.76
N SER A 161 -0.84 -7.97 13.35
CA SER A 161 -0.26 -9.32 13.35
C SER A 161 -0.08 -9.86 11.93
N ASN A 162 -1.09 -9.71 11.08
CA ASN A 162 -1.02 -10.12 9.67
C ASN A 162 0.04 -9.35 8.90
N THR A 163 0.13 -8.04 9.11
CA THR A 163 1.16 -7.19 8.47
C THR A 163 2.56 -7.60 8.89
N VAL A 164 2.79 -7.84 10.18
CA VAL A 164 4.09 -8.32 10.69
C VAL A 164 4.45 -9.68 10.07
N SER A 165 3.49 -10.59 9.96
CA SER A 165 3.69 -11.88 9.31
C SER A 165 4.07 -11.74 7.83
N GLN A 166 3.42 -10.84 7.10
CA GLN A 166 3.76 -10.54 5.71
C GLN A 166 5.16 -9.94 5.57
N ILE A 167 5.54 -9.01 6.46
CA ILE A 167 6.89 -8.42 6.47
C ILE A 167 7.94 -9.51 6.71
N ASN A 168 7.73 -10.41 7.67
CA ASN A 168 8.65 -11.51 7.94
C ASN A 168 8.78 -12.48 6.75
N ASN A 169 7.67 -12.78 6.08
CA ASN A 169 7.68 -13.62 4.88
C ASN A 169 8.44 -12.95 3.74
N LEU A 170 8.24 -11.65 3.50
CA LEU A 170 8.97 -10.90 2.49
C LEU A 170 10.46 -10.82 2.82
N ALA A 171 10.83 -10.60 4.08
CA ALA A 171 12.23 -10.59 4.53
C ALA A 171 12.91 -11.94 4.26
N SER A 172 12.20 -13.06 4.52
CA SER A 172 12.71 -14.40 4.24
C SER A 172 12.89 -14.65 2.74
N GLN A 173 11.97 -14.17 1.90
CA GLN A 173 12.08 -14.25 0.44
C GLN A 173 13.29 -13.44 -0.08
N ILE A 174 13.49 -12.23 0.43
CA ILE A 174 14.66 -11.40 0.10
C ILE A 174 15.95 -12.11 0.48
N GLN A 175 16.00 -12.72 1.67
CA GLN A 175 17.16 -13.50 2.10
C GLN A 175 17.45 -14.67 1.16
N GLN A 176 16.44 -15.42 0.74
CA GLN A 176 16.60 -16.52 -0.21
C GLN A 176 17.09 -16.05 -1.58
N LEU A 177 16.55 -14.93 -2.09
CA LEU A 177 17.00 -14.34 -3.34
C LEU A 177 18.46 -13.89 -3.26
N ASN A 178 18.88 -13.26 -2.17
CA ASN A 178 20.26 -12.83 -1.95
C ASN A 178 21.22 -14.02 -1.86
N LEU A 179 20.81 -15.14 -1.27
CA LEU A 179 21.61 -16.35 -1.25
C LEU A 179 21.75 -16.96 -2.65
N GLY A 180 20.67 -16.95 -3.44
CA GLY A 180 20.70 -17.42 -4.83
C GLY A 180 21.57 -16.57 -5.76
N VAL A 181 21.66 -15.26 -5.52
CA VAL A 181 22.54 -14.36 -6.30
C VAL A 181 24.01 -14.54 -5.94
N ASN A 182 24.33 -14.92 -4.72
CA ASN A 182 25.70 -15.11 -4.24
C ASN A 182 26.18 -16.58 -4.31
N ALA A 183 25.38 -17.48 -4.86
CA ALA A 183 25.82 -18.86 -5.12
C ALA A 183 26.76 -18.87 -6.34
N PRO A 184 27.96 -19.47 -6.28
CA PRO A 184 28.94 -19.53 -7.35
C PRO A 184 28.46 -20.33 -8.55
#